data_2734e5206bda9f21a0645ac7465b4145
#
_entry.id   2734e5206bda9f21a0645ac7465b4145
#
_cell.length_a   1.000
_cell.length_b   1.000
_cell.length_c   1.000
_cell.angle_alpha   90.00
_cell.angle_beta   90.00
_cell.angle_gamma   90.00
#
_symmetry.space_group_name_H-M   'P 1'
#
loop_
_entity.id
_entity.type
_entity.pdbx_description
1 polymer ?
#
loop_
_entity_poly.entity_id
_entity_poly.type
_entity_poly.pdbx_seq_one_letter_code
_entity_poly.pdbx_strand_id
1 'polypeptide(L)'
;MRKRNYKGRCEKRNLSKCKEVCKTYDAIGSAYADILEKDENIKEIRCNVPLDGLSIGDYTSDFVCVKADSDWMVRECVDRRFLTKPLTVKLLDASRNYWLRRGISDWGLVINAE
;
A
#
# COMPACT_ATOMS: atom_id res chain seq x y z
N MET A 1 3.64 -0.03 -5.04
CA MET A 1 3.52 -1.48 -4.81
C MET A 1 4.86 -2.18 -4.99
N ARG A 2 5.17 -3.15 -4.17
CA ARG A 2 6.48 -3.82 -4.15
C ARG A 2 6.31 -5.31 -3.91
N LYS A 3 7.27 -6.10 -4.43
CA LYS A 3 7.36 -7.51 -4.09
C LYS A 3 7.85 -7.64 -2.63
N ARG A 4 7.45 -8.75 -1.97
CA ARG A 4 7.81 -8.97 -0.56
C ARG A 4 9.31 -8.84 -0.29
N ASN A 5 10.15 -9.32 -1.19
CA ASN A 5 11.59 -9.35 -1.03
C ASN A 5 12.31 -8.26 -1.80
N TYR A 6 11.64 -7.14 -2.02
CA TYR A 6 12.25 -6.02 -2.73
C TYR A 6 13.44 -5.47 -1.95
N LYS A 7 14.59 -5.35 -2.61
CA LYS A 7 15.86 -4.91 -2.00
C LYS A 7 16.29 -3.53 -2.46
N GLY A 8 15.44 -2.76 -3.09
CA GLY A 8 15.76 -1.42 -3.54
C GLY A 8 15.90 -0.44 -2.38
N ARG A 9 16.32 0.77 -2.71
CA ARG A 9 16.42 1.84 -1.73
C ARG A 9 15.07 2.10 -1.07
N CYS A 10 15.09 2.39 0.22
CA CYS A 10 13.90 2.80 0.93
C CYS A 10 14.21 3.94 1.89
N GLU A 11 13.20 4.75 2.15
CA GLU A 11 13.20 5.72 3.24
C GLU A 11 12.52 5.10 4.45
N LYS A 12 13.18 5.14 5.58
CA LYS A 12 12.60 4.64 6.83
C LYS A 12 11.91 5.78 7.55
N ARG A 13 10.64 5.59 7.89
CA ARG A 13 9.81 6.59 8.53
C ARG A 13 9.29 6.09 9.87
N ASN A 14 9.46 6.88 10.90
CA ASN A 14 8.89 6.60 12.21
C ASN A 14 7.57 7.35 12.35
N LEU A 15 6.49 6.73 11.88
CA LEU A 15 5.16 7.31 11.95
C LEU A 15 4.49 6.95 13.27
N SER A 16 3.83 7.92 13.90
CA SER A 16 3.16 7.68 15.18
C SER A 16 2.07 6.62 15.10
N LYS A 17 1.45 6.46 13.93
CA LYS A 17 0.37 5.51 13.69
C LYS A 17 0.86 4.12 13.29
N CYS A 18 2.16 3.93 13.11
CA CYS A 18 2.78 2.65 12.78
C CYS A 18 3.46 2.05 14.01
N LYS A 19 3.22 0.77 14.26
CA LYS A 19 3.93 0.04 15.32
C LYS A 19 5.37 -0.26 14.94
N GLU A 20 5.63 -0.43 13.64
CA GLU A 20 6.94 -0.72 13.10
C GLU A 20 7.40 0.43 12.21
N VAL A 21 8.68 0.43 11.86
CA VAL A 21 9.22 1.42 10.93
C VAL A 21 8.54 1.27 9.58
N CYS A 22 7.99 2.35 9.07
CA CYS A 22 7.39 2.39 7.75
C CYS A 22 8.48 2.60 6.70
N LYS A 23 8.55 1.71 5.71
CA LYS A 23 9.51 1.82 4.61
C LYS A 23 8.79 2.26 3.36
N THR A 24 9.23 3.36 2.76
CA THR A 24 8.71 3.84 1.49
C THR A 24 9.81 3.78 0.45
N TYR A 25 9.45 3.40 -0.77
CA TYR A 25 10.43 3.08 -1.83
C TYR A 25 10.45 4.09 -2.96
N ASP A 26 9.53 5.05 -2.95
CA ASP A 26 9.48 6.12 -3.95
C ASP A 26 8.84 7.38 -3.36
N ALA A 27 8.84 8.45 -4.14
CA ALA A 27 8.29 9.72 -3.71
C ALA A 27 6.77 9.66 -3.50
N ILE A 28 6.07 8.81 -4.25
CA ILE A 28 4.62 8.66 -4.14
C ILE A 28 4.27 8.09 -2.77
N GLY A 29 4.92 7.00 -2.40
CA GLY A 29 4.72 6.37 -1.09
C GLY A 29 5.11 7.28 0.06
N SER A 30 6.23 7.99 -0.06
CA SER A 30 6.69 8.90 0.98
C SER A 30 5.69 10.05 1.20
N ALA A 31 5.21 10.64 0.11
CA ALA A 31 4.23 11.73 0.21
C ALA A 31 2.91 11.24 0.81
N TYR A 32 2.46 10.06 0.41
CA TYR A 32 1.21 9.52 0.94
C TYR A 32 1.32 9.14 2.42
N ALA A 33 2.49 8.66 2.86
CA ALA A 33 2.73 8.39 4.27
C ALA A 33 2.52 9.66 5.11
N ASP A 34 2.99 10.80 4.63
CA ASP A 34 2.78 12.08 5.31
C ASP A 34 1.28 12.44 5.39
N ILE A 35 0.56 12.20 4.30
CA ILE A 35 -0.90 12.45 4.27
C ILE A 35 -1.61 11.59 5.30
N LEU A 36 -1.29 10.29 5.35
CA LEU A 36 -1.92 9.37 6.29
C LEU A 36 -1.61 9.72 7.74
N GLU A 37 -0.38 10.13 8.01
CA GLU A 37 0.03 10.48 9.38
C GLU A 37 -0.75 11.70 9.90
N LYS A 38 -1.10 12.62 9.03
CA LYS A 38 -1.84 13.83 9.37
C LYS A 38 -3.35 13.68 9.29
N ASP A 39 -3.85 12.59 8.74
CA ASP A 39 -5.28 12.37 8.54
C ASP A 39 -5.92 11.88 9.83
N GLU A 40 -6.77 12.71 10.44
CA GLU A 40 -7.45 12.38 11.68
C GLU A 40 -8.38 11.17 11.55
N ASN A 41 -8.82 10.85 10.33
CA ASN A 41 -9.65 9.69 10.07
C ASN A 41 -8.88 8.38 10.03
N ILE A 42 -7.55 8.43 10.08
CA ILE A 42 -6.70 7.23 10.08
C ILE A 42 -6.16 7.00 11.49
N LYS A 43 -6.50 5.84 12.05
CA LYS A 43 -6.11 5.46 13.40
C LYS A 43 -4.82 4.66 13.45
N GLU A 44 -4.61 3.77 12.47
CA GLU A 44 -3.46 2.89 12.41
C GLU A 44 -2.99 2.73 10.97
N ILE A 45 -1.67 2.67 10.77
CA ILE A 45 -1.05 2.47 9.46
C ILE A 45 -0.18 1.21 9.52
N ARG A 46 -0.31 0.34 8.52
CA ARG A 46 0.58 -0.80 8.31
C ARG A 46 1.16 -0.66 6.91
N CYS A 47 2.49 -0.76 6.81
CA CYS A 47 3.19 -0.60 5.54
C CYS A 47 3.71 -1.94 5.04
N ASN A 48 3.70 -2.12 3.73
CA ASN A 48 4.32 -3.28 3.07
C ASN A 48 3.81 -4.61 3.64
N VAL A 49 2.49 -4.75 3.67
CA VAL A 49 1.83 -5.94 4.22
C VAL A 49 1.92 -7.09 3.23
N PRO A 50 2.58 -8.21 3.58
CA PRO A 50 2.69 -9.33 2.65
C PRO A 50 1.35 -10.02 2.41
N LEU A 51 1.10 -10.37 1.15
CA LEU A 51 -0.12 -11.07 0.73
C LEU A 51 0.24 -12.52 0.40
N ASP A 52 -0.25 -13.44 1.22
CA ASP A 52 0.07 -14.85 1.08
C ASP A 52 -0.85 -15.56 0.08
N GLY A 53 -0.31 -16.58 -0.59
CA GLY A 53 -1.11 -17.47 -1.42
C GLY A 53 -1.45 -16.92 -2.81
N LEU A 54 -0.74 -15.91 -3.28
CA LEU A 54 -0.97 -15.39 -4.63
C LEU A 54 -0.26 -16.24 -5.67
N SER A 55 -0.97 -16.58 -6.76
CA SER A 55 -0.40 -17.36 -7.86
C SER A 55 0.68 -16.58 -8.62
N ILE A 56 0.67 -15.26 -8.55
CA ILE A 56 1.67 -14.41 -9.21
C ILE A 56 2.98 -14.29 -8.43
N GLY A 57 3.07 -14.92 -7.25
CA GLY A 57 4.27 -14.88 -6.42
C GLY A 57 4.19 -13.91 -5.25
N ASP A 58 5.34 -13.59 -4.69
CA ASP A 58 5.43 -12.71 -3.53
C ASP A 58 5.06 -11.27 -3.87
N TYR A 59 4.26 -10.68 -2.99
CA TYR A 59 3.75 -9.33 -3.18
C TYR A 59 3.41 -8.70 -1.84
N THR A 60 3.59 -7.39 -1.72
CA THR A 60 3.18 -6.64 -0.54
C THR A 60 2.26 -5.48 -0.94
N SER A 61 1.21 -5.25 -0.15
CA SER A 61 0.41 -4.04 -0.25
C SER A 61 1.14 -2.88 0.42
N ASP A 62 1.13 -1.70 -0.22
CA ASP A 62 1.90 -0.57 0.27
C ASP A 62 1.37 -0.04 1.60
N PHE A 63 0.08 0.23 1.69
CA PHE A 63 -0.54 0.75 2.90
C PHE A 63 -1.85 0.04 3.21
N VAL A 64 -1.95 -0.48 4.42
CA VAL A 64 -3.18 -1.04 4.97
C VAL A 64 -3.48 -0.27 6.25
N CYS A 65 -4.61 0.42 6.28
CA CYS A 65 -4.94 1.34 7.36
C CYS A 65 -6.22 0.95 8.06
N VAL A 66 -6.29 1.27 9.34
CA VAL A 66 -7.52 1.19 10.11
C VAL A 66 -8.01 2.62 10.30
N LYS A 67 -9.25 2.87 9.89
CA LYS A 67 -9.87 4.19 10.02
C LYS A 67 -10.45 4.40 11.42
N ALA A 68 -10.80 5.65 11.72
CA ALA A 68 -11.34 6.02 13.03
C ALA A 68 -12.61 5.24 13.41
N ASP A 69 -13.41 4.84 12.40
CA ASP A 69 -14.61 4.01 12.59
C ASP A 69 -14.32 2.50 12.68
N SER A 70 -13.05 2.13 12.70
CA SER A 70 -12.55 0.76 12.74
C SER A 70 -12.67 0.00 11.42
N ASP A 71 -13.14 0.62 10.36
CA ASP A 71 -13.09 0.02 9.02
C ASP A 71 -11.67 0.05 8.46
N TRP A 72 -11.39 -0.90 7.59
CA TRP A 72 -10.08 -1.01 6.97
C TRP A 72 -10.04 -0.36 5.60
N MET A 73 -8.86 0.12 5.22
CA MET A 73 -8.62 0.77 3.95
C MET A 73 -7.28 0.29 3.40
N VAL A 74 -7.24 0.00 2.11
CA VAL A 74 -6.00 -0.41 1.42
C VAL A 74 -5.70 0.56 0.29
N ARG A 75 -4.45 1.00 0.21
CA ARG A 75 -3.99 1.87 -0.88
C ARG A 75 -2.68 1.34 -1.44
N GLU A 76 -2.65 1.20 -2.76
CA GLU A 76 -1.45 0.82 -3.49
C GLU A 76 -0.90 2.06 -4.20
N CYS A 77 0.40 2.31 -4.03
CA CYS A 77 1.06 3.46 -4.64
C CYS A 77 1.74 3.02 -5.92
N VAL A 78 1.39 3.65 -7.03
CA VAL A 78 1.93 3.27 -8.32
C VAL A 78 2.18 4.51 -9.17
N ASP A 79 3.32 4.56 -9.85
CA ASP A 79 3.61 5.62 -10.81
C ASP A 79 2.67 5.45 -12.01
N ARG A 80 2.04 6.55 -12.41
CA ARG A 80 1.04 6.55 -13.48
C ARG A 80 1.57 5.93 -14.79
N ARG A 81 2.87 6.07 -15.08
CA ARG A 81 3.48 5.50 -16.28
C ARG A 81 3.45 3.97 -16.32
N PHE A 82 3.27 3.31 -15.18
CA PHE A 82 3.20 1.85 -15.11
C PHE A 82 1.79 1.29 -15.23
N LEU A 83 0.76 2.16 -15.22
CA LEU A 83 -0.64 1.69 -15.23
C LEU A 83 -1.04 0.96 -16.51
N THR A 84 -0.32 1.18 -17.61
CA THR A 84 -0.57 0.47 -18.87
C THR A 84 0.21 -0.83 -19.00
N LYS A 85 1.07 -1.15 -18.06
CA LYS A 85 1.88 -2.38 -18.13
C LYS A 85 1.07 -3.58 -17.64
N PRO A 86 1.02 -4.69 -18.43
CA PRO A 86 0.21 -5.85 -18.06
C PRO A 86 0.54 -6.45 -16.70
N LEU A 87 1.83 -6.50 -16.33
CA LEU A 87 2.22 -7.03 -15.03
C LEU A 87 1.67 -6.16 -13.88
N THR A 88 1.74 -4.84 -14.03
CA THR A 88 1.19 -3.92 -13.04
C THR A 88 -0.30 -4.16 -12.84
N VAL A 89 -1.05 -4.27 -13.94
CA VAL A 89 -2.49 -4.54 -13.88
C VAL A 89 -2.78 -5.84 -13.16
N LYS A 90 -2.03 -6.90 -13.46
CA LYS A 90 -2.20 -8.20 -12.80
C LYS A 90 -1.94 -8.12 -11.30
N LEU A 91 -0.89 -7.41 -10.89
CA LEU A 91 -0.55 -7.25 -9.48
C LEU A 91 -1.62 -6.46 -8.73
N LEU A 92 -2.13 -5.39 -9.35
CA LEU A 92 -3.18 -4.57 -8.74
C LEU A 92 -4.48 -5.35 -8.61
N ASP A 93 -4.87 -6.11 -9.65
CA ASP A 93 -6.07 -6.95 -9.59
C ASP A 93 -5.93 -8.03 -8.51
N ALA A 94 -4.76 -8.63 -8.38
CA ALA A 94 -4.51 -9.64 -7.35
C ALA A 94 -4.65 -9.05 -5.95
N SER A 95 -4.11 -7.84 -5.72
CA SER A 95 -4.23 -7.14 -4.45
C SER A 95 -5.70 -6.85 -4.14
N ARG A 96 -6.41 -6.25 -5.09
CA ARG A 96 -7.82 -5.90 -4.93
C ARG A 96 -8.66 -7.13 -4.57
N ASN A 97 -8.49 -8.23 -5.31
CA ASN A 97 -9.23 -9.45 -5.07
C ASN A 97 -8.87 -10.08 -3.72
N TYR A 98 -7.60 -10.04 -3.34
CA TYR A 98 -7.15 -10.53 -2.04
C TYR A 98 -7.92 -9.85 -0.90
N TRP A 99 -8.00 -8.53 -0.94
CA TRP A 99 -8.64 -7.77 0.12
C TRP A 99 -10.17 -7.88 0.08
N LEU A 100 -10.77 -7.94 -1.12
CA LEU A 100 -12.22 -8.17 -1.26
C LEU A 100 -12.65 -9.49 -0.61
N ARG A 101 -11.86 -10.55 -0.79
CA ARG A 101 -12.16 -11.84 -0.17
C ARG A 101 -12.12 -11.78 1.35
N ARG A 102 -11.44 -10.80 1.89
CA ARG A 102 -11.34 -10.59 3.35
C ARG A 102 -12.33 -9.54 3.86
N GLY A 103 -13.26 -9.14 3.01
CA GLY A 103 -14.29 -8.19 3.40
C GLY A 103 -13.86 -6.73 3.35
N ILE A 104 -12.74 -6.42 2.72
CA ILE A 104 -12.24 -5.05 2.63
C ILE A 104 -12.48 -4.53 1.22
N SER A 105 -13.43 -3.61 1.10
CA SER A 105 -13.80 -3.02 -0.19
C SER A 105 -13.21 -1.63 -0.42
N ASP A 106 -12.74 -0.96 0.64
CA ASP A 106 -12.12 0.36 0.52
C ASP A 106 -10.67 0.20 0.05
N TRP A 107 -10.53 -0.07 -1.23
CA TRP A 107 -9.26 -0.31 -1.90
C TRP A 107 -9.10 0.71 -3.03
N GLY A 108 -7.94 1.30 -3.18
CA GLY A 108 -7.71 2.28 -4.21
C GLY A 108 -6.24 2.49 -4.53
N LEU A 109 -6.01 3.33 -5.53
CA LEU A 109 -4.68 3.66 -6.01
C LEU A 109 -4.28 5.06 -5.58
N VAL A 110 -3.00 5.22 -5.31
CA VAL A 110 -2.35 6.52 -5.14
C VAL A 110 -1.36 6.66 -6.29
N ILE A 111 -1.55 7.66 -7.11
CA ILE A 111 -0.69 7.90 -8.27
C ILE A 111 -0.08 9.29 -8.19
N ASN A 112 1.02 9.49 -8.91
CA ASN A 112 1.63 10.80 -9.02
C ASN A 112 0.77 11.74 -9.88
N ALA A 113 0.91 13.03 -9.63
CA ALA A 113 0.12 14.06 -10.33
C ALA A 113 0.50 14.21 -11.81
N GLU A 114 1.69 13.75 -12.18
CA GLU A 114 2.21 13.87 -13.54
C GLU A 114 2.34 12.51 -14.19
#